data_75dea026420981adfc4bf7373e5b4ddc
#
_entry.id   75dea026420981adfc4bf7373e5b4ddc
#
_cell.length_a   1.000
_cell.length_b   1.000
_cell.length_c   1.000
_cell.angle_alpha   90.00
_cell.angle_beta   90.00
_cell.angle_gamma   90.00
#
_symmetry.space_group_name_H-M   'P 1'
#
loop_
_entity.id
_entity.type
_entity.pdbx_description
1 polymer ?
#
loop_
_entity_poly.entity_id
_entity_poly.type
_entity_poly.pdbx_seq_one_letter_code
_entity_poly.pdbx_strand_id
1 'polypeptide(L)'
;MYSSIRAGFDLPFVPTIFKLAAGVPQYLKAVWKDLESVANSREFETAGRALQEIAHSAAVRGGWTFSDQPGVLAADKFSNADIRLIGGIVGLFARATAQVGLFTRLLHRGYAGGQKGRVGRLKQVAALAQMVRVHIPNEREAGLRVWLIYSDIKRTTAAKSVPSLYRALSPFPSYLASAWIDSKKLLADSSFRSAAEEINRRTRALLSGLPVGDHRAMLADIHPTGWHEIEETVDSFARLLPQFVLLTSVWERSFPTAGRLIGAA
;
A
#
# COMPACT_ATOMS: atom_id res chain seq x y z
N MET A 1 -3.79 -15.53 -12.29
CA MET A 1 -3.04 -15.05 -11.11
C MET A 1 -3.23 -13.56 -10.86
N TYR A 2 -2.87 -12.62 -11.75
CA TYR A 2 -3.04 -11.17 -11.49
C TYR A 2 -4.49 -10.75 -11.24
N SER A 3 -5.45 -11.36 -11.94
CA SER A 3 -6.88 -11.12 -11.68
C SER A 3 -7.29 -11.58 -10.28
N SER A 4 -6.79 -12.74 -9.85
CA SER A 4 -7.01 -13.31 -8.53
C SER A 4 -6.35 -12.44 -7.43
N ILE A 5 -5.12 -11.94 -7.65
CA ILE A 5 -4.47 -11.00 -6.73
C ILE A 5 -5.30 -9.73 -6.58
N ARG A 6 -5.77 -9.12 -7.68
CA ARG A 6 -6.63 -7.93 -7.61
C ARG A 6 -7.90 -8.19 -6.81
N ALA A 7 -8.55 -9.32 -7.06
CA ALA A 7 -9.75 -9.72 -6.33
C ALA A 7 -9.46 -9.93 -4.83
N GLY A 8 -8.37 -10.62 -4.49
CA GLY A 8 -7.96 -10.89 -3.11
C GLY A 8 -7.71 -9.63 -2.29
N PHE A 9 -7.23 -8.56 -2.90
CA PHE A 9 -7.02 -7.26 -2.24
C PHE A 9 -8.16 -6.27 -2.46
N ASP A 10 -9.15 -6.62 -3.29
CA ASP A 10 -10.19 -5.70 -3.73
C ASP A 10 -9.60 -4.40 -4.29
N LEU A 11 -8.67 -4.53 -5.25
CA LEU A 11 -7.96 -3.42 -5.87
C LEU A 11 -8.08 -3.44 -7.40
N PRO A 12 -8.19 -2.26 -8.05
CA PRO A 12 -8.25 -2.17 -9.52
C PRO A 12 -6.88 -2.41 -10.19
N PHE A 13 -5.81 -2.56 -9.40
CA PHE A 13 -4.45 -2.78 -9.86
C PHE A 13 -3.74 -3.89 -9.09
N VAL A 14 -2.65 -4.43 -9.65
CA VAL A 14 -1.77 -5.36 -8.96
C VAL A 14 -0.74 -4.57 -8.15
N PRO A 15 -0.64 -4.78 -6.82
CA PRO A 15 0.38 -4.13 -5.99
C PRO A 15 1.81 -4.41 -6.48
N THR A 16 2.69 -3.42 -6.34
CA THR A 16 4.06 -3.48 -6.91
C THR A 16 4.87 -4.65 -6.38
N ILE A 17 4.69 -5.05 -5.14
CA ILE A 17 5.39 -6.22 -4.57
C ILE A 17 5.17 -7.50 -5.38
N PHE A 18 3.95 -7.73 -5.88
CA PHE A 18 3.66 -8.89 -6.73
C PHE A 18 4.26 -8.77 -8.13
N LYS A 19 4.36 -7.54 -8.66
CA LYS A 19 5.00 -7.30 -9.95
C LYS A 19 6.50 -7.57 -9.88
N LEU A 20 7.15 -7.19 -8.77
CA LEU A 20 8.56 -7.46 -8.54
C LEU A 20 8.80 -8.96 -8.27
N ALA A 21 7.94 -9.59 -7.47
CA ALA A 21 7.99 -11.04 -7.25
C ALA A 21 7.78 -11.87 -8.53
N ALA A 22 7.19 -11.29 -9.57
CA ALA A 22 7.05 -11.95 -10.87
C ALA A 22 8.39 -12.15 -11.60
N GLY A 23 9.47 -11.51 -11.19
CA GLY A 23 10.84 -11.83 -11.61
C GLY A 23 11.25 -13.25 -11.27
N VAL A 24 10.64 -13.86 -10.24
CA VAL A 24 10.78 -15.28 -9.85
C VAL A 24 9.39 -15.93 -9.87
N PRO A 25 8.91 -16.40 -11.04
CA PRO A 25 7.53 -16.87 -11.21
C PRO A 25 7.14 -18.05 -10.32
N GLN A 26 8.09 -18.95 -10.00
CA GLN A 26 7.87 -20.07 -9.10
C GLN A 26 7.52 -19.59 -7.69
N TYR A 27 8.27 -18.62 -7.17
CA TYR A 27 7.99 -18.00 -5.89
C TYR A 27 6.60 -17.36 -5.86
N LEU A 28 6.28 -16.53 -6.85
CA LEU A 28 4.99 -15.85 -6.89
C LEU A 28 3.82 -16.84 -6.95
N LYS A 29 3.95 -17.92 -7.74
CA LYS A 29 2.93 -18.98 -7.82
C LYS A 29 2.74 -19.68 -6.49
N ALA A 30 3.84 -20.05 -5.86
CA ALA A 30 3.87 -20.75 -4.60
C ALA A 30 3.22 -19.93 -3.48
N VAL A 31 3.70 -18.69 -3.30
CA VAL A 31 3.16 -17.73 -2.33
C VAL A 31 1.67 -17.48 -2.53
N TRP A 32 1.26 -17.25 -3.78
CA TRP A 32 -0.14 -16.95 -4.03
C TRP A 32 -1.04 -18.16 -3.79
N LYS A 33 -0.60 -19.36 -4.15
CA LYS A 33 -1.31 -20.60 -3.84
C LYS A 33 -1.60 -20.75 -2.34
N ASP A 34 -0.64 -20.37 -1.48
CA ASP A 34 -0.80 -20.49 -0.03
C ASP A 34 -1.64 -19.37 0.58
N LEU A 35 -1.46 -18.13 0.09
CA LEU A 35 -2.04 -16.95 0.72
C LEU A 35 -3.32 -16.46 0.05
N GLU A 36 -3.74 -17.00 -1.09
CA GLU A 36 -4.96 -16.58 -1.79
C GLU A 36 -6.20 -16.72 -0.88
N SER A 37 -6.32 -17.84 -0.17
CA SER A 37 -7.44 -18.05 0.75
C SER A 37 -7.42 -17.06 1.91
N VAL A 38 -6.23 -16.75 2.43
CA VAL A 38 -6.04 -15.75 3.50
C VAL A 38 -6.40 -14.35 3.00
N ALA A 39 -5.88 -13.94 1.85
CA ALA A 39 -6.18 -12.64 1.25
C ALA A 39 -7.68 -12.45 0.95
N ASN A 40 -8.40 -13.54 0.67
CA ASN A 40 -9.84 -13.56 0.45
C ASN A 40 -10.65 -13.73 1.74
N SER A 41 -10.03 -13.85 2.90
CA SER A 41 -10.74 -14.07 4.17
C SER A 41 -11.27 -12.77 4.79
N ARG A 42 -12.33 -12.89 5.58
CA ARG A 42 -12.84 -11.77 6.40
C ARG A 42 -11.85 -11.37 7.49
N GLU A 43 -11.09 -12.32 8.00
CA GLU A 43 -10.06 -12.08 9.01
C GLU A 43 -8.99 -11.14 8.47
N PHE A 44 -8.52 -11.35 7.24
CA PHE A 44 -7.54 -10.48 6.59
C PHE A 44 -8.14 -9.09 6.30
N GLU A 45 -9.37 -9.02 5.83
CA GLU A 45 -10.09 -7.76 5.61
C GLU A 45 -10.24 -6.98 6.93
N THR A 46 -10.65 -7.64 8.00
CA THR A 46 -10.79 -7.04 9.33
C THR A 46 -9.46 -6.53 9.86
N ALA A 47 -8.38 -7.32 9.71
CA ALA A 47 -7.03 -6.90 10.09
C ALA A 47 -6.56 -5.67 9.28
N GLY A 48 -6.89 -5.62 7.97
CA GLY A 48 -6.59 -4.47 7.11
C GLY A 48 -7.29 -3.20 7.56
N ARG A 49 -8.58 -3.30 7.88
CA ARG A 49 -9.37 -2.17 8.43
C ARG A 49 -8.82 -1.73 9.79
N ALA A 50 -8.54 -2.67 10.69
CA ALA A 50 -7.97 -2.36 11.99
C ALA A 50 -6.62 -1.63 11.88
N LEU A 51 -5.76 -2.04 10.93
CA LEU A 51 -4.50 -1.36 10.68
C LEU A 51 -4.71 0.07 10.14
N GLN A 52 -5.69 0.26 9.25
CA GLN A 52 -6.05 1.59 8.74
C GLN A 52 -6.57 2.50 9.87
N GLU A 53 -7.41 1.99 10.76
CA GLU A 53 -7.92 2.72 11.93
C GLU A 53 -6.81 3.08 12.91
N ILE A 54 -5.86 2.18 13.16
CA ILE A 54 -4.67 2.43 13.98
C ILE A 54 -3.85 3.58 13.38
N ALA A 55 -3.61 3.55 12.07
CA ALA A 55 -2.87 4.59 11.38
C ALA A 55 -3.62 5.93 11.38
N HIS A 56 -4.93 5.92 11.15
CA HIS A 56 -5.77 7.12 11.25
C HIS A 56 -5.72 7.73 12.67
N SER A 57 -5.86 6.91 13.68
CA SER A 57 -5.77 7.34 15.08
C SER A 57 -4.38 7.91 15.41
N ALA A 58 -3.31 7.29 14.89
CA ALA A 58 -1.95 7.80 15.04
C ALA A 58 -1.78 9.15 14.33
N ALA A 59 -2.31 9.30 13.11
CA ALA A 59 -2.29 10.55 12.36
C ALA A 59 -3.00 11.69 13.09
N VAL A 60 -4.14 11.40 13.73
CA VAL A 60 -4.88 12.36 14.56
C VAL A 60 -4.05 12.79 15.77
N ARG A 61 -3.53 11.83 16.54
CA ARG A 61 -2.75 12.11 17.75
C ARG A 61 -1.45 12.87 17.46
N GLY A 62 -0.79 12.56 16.33
CA GLY A 62 0.44 13.24 15.92
C GLY A 62 0.23 14.65 15.41
N GLY A 63 -1.00 15.05 15.11
CA GLY A 63 -1.32 16.37 14.58
C GLY A 63 -0.73 16.65 13.19
N TRP A 64 -0.22 15.62 12.50
CA TRP A 64 0.35 15.80 11.17
C TRP A 64 -0.74 16.09 10.14
N THR A 65 -0.42 17.00 9.23
CA THR A 65 -1.29 17.42 8.15
C THR A 65 -0.52 17.53 6.85
N PHE A 66 -1.19 17.26 5.75
CA PHE A 66 -0.82 17.83 4.46
C PHE A 66 -1.37 19.24 4.37
N SER A 67 -0.81 20.07 3.49
CA SER A 67 -1.43 21.34 3.11
C SER A 67 -2.89 21.10 2.71
N ASP A 68 -3.76 22.09 2.85
CA ASP A 68 -5.17 21.99 2.44
C ASP A 68 -5.27 21.56 0.97
N GLN A 69 -5.46 20.26 0.75
CA GLN A 69 -5.39 19.68 -0.59
C GLN A 69 -6.49 20.18 -1.52
N PRO A 70 -7.77 20.25 -1.11
CA PRO A 70 -8.80 20.85 -1.94
C PRO A 70 -8.56 22.31 -2.27
N GLY A 71 -8.09 23.10 -1.30
CA GLY A 71 -7.76 24.53 -1.49
C GLY A 71 -6.58 24.73 -2.44
N VAL A 72 -5.50 23.95 -2.27
CA VAL A 72 -4.33 23.99 -3.17
C VAL A 72 -4.72 23.59 -4.59
N LEU A 73 -5.52 22.53 -4.74
CA LEU A 73 -5.98 22.07 -6.05
C LEU A 73 -6.88 23.12 -6.74
N ALA A 74 -7.78 23.76 -5.98
CA ALA A 74 -8.63 24.83 -6.50
C ALA A 74 -7.80 26.06 -6.92
N ALA A 75 -6.81 26.46 -6.12
CA ALA A 75 -5.89 27.54 -6.44
C ALA A 75 -5.04 27.26 -7.69
N ASP A 76 -4.64 26.02 -7.89
CA ASP A 76 -3.91 25.53 -9.08
C ASP A 76 -4.84 25.29 -10.29
N LYS A 77 -6.11 25.71 -10.22
CA LYS A 77 -7.13 25.60 -11.28
C LYS A 77 -7.42 24.17 -11.73
N PHE A 78 -7.28 23.17 -10.86
CA PHE A 78 -7.77 21.84 -11.13
C PHE A 78 -9.31 21.83 -11.16
N SER A 79 -9.86 21.07 -12.09
CA SER A 79 -11.31 20.89 -12.15
C SER A 79 -11.84 20.13 -10.95
N ASN A 80 -13.11 20.30 -10.60
CA ASN A 80 -13.76 19.50 -9.56
C ASN A 80 -13.70 18.00 -9.85
N ALA A 81 -13.61 17.59 -11.12
CA ALA A 81 -13.43 16.19 -11.51
C ALA A 81 -12.03 15.71 -11.15
N ASP A 82 -10.99 16.50 -11.41
CA ASP A 82 -9.61 16.17 -11.04
C ASP A 82 -9.44 16.09 -9.52
N ILE A 83 -10.04 17.03 -8.77
CA ILE A 83 -9.99 17.03 -7.30
C ILE A 83 -10.63 15.75 -6.74
N ARG A 84 -11.79 15.35 -7.27
CA ARG A 84 -12.43 14.08 -6.87
C ARG A 84 -11.60 12.86 -7.25
N LEU A 85 -11.00 12.87 -8.45
CA LEU A 85 -10.15 11.77 -8.92
C LEU A 85 -8.90 11.63 -8.04
N ILE A 86 -8.20 12.72 -7.74
CA ILE A 86 -7.02 12.75 -6.86
C ILE A 86 -7.39 12.26 -5.47
N GLY A 87 -8.46 12.78 -4.87
CA GLY A 87 -8.95 12.34 -3.57
C GLY A 87 -9.33 10.86 -3.56
N GLY A 88 -9.97 10.37 -4.63
CA GLY A 88 -10.29 8.96 -4.81
C GLY A 88 -9.03 8.08 -4.91
N ILE A 89 -7.98 8.54 -5.61
CA ILE A 89 -6.68 7.86 -5.66
C ILE A 89 -6.08 7.78 -4.26
N VAL A 90 -6.02 8.89 -3.53
CA VAL A 90 -5.45 8.93 -2.17
C VAL A 90 -6.20 7.97 -1.23
N GLY A 91 -7.53 8.01 -1.20
CA GLY A 91 -8.34 7.11 -0.36
C GLY A 91 -8.19 5.63 -0.74
N LEU A 92 -8.10 5.31 -2.05
CA LEU A 92 -7.82 3.96 -2.51
C LEU A 92 -6.45 3.47 -2.00
N PHE A 93 -5.42 4.31 -2.06
CA PHE A 93 -4.10 3.94 -1.58
C PHE A 93 -4.00 3.90 -0.06
N ALA A 94 -4.76 4.68 0.70
CA ALA A 94 -4.83 4.57 2.15
C ALA A 94 -5.31 3.16 2.58
N ARG A 95 -6.33 2.63 1.91
CA ARG A 95 -6.80 1.26 2.11
C ARG A 95 -5.79 0.21 1.61
N ALA A 96 -5.28 0.40 0.40
CA ALA A 96 -4.37 -0.54 -0.23
C ALA A 96 -3.07 -0.72 0.55
N THR A 97 -2.47 0.35 1.07
CA THR A 97 -1.20 0.28 1.81
C THR A 97 -1.34 -0.51 3.11
N ALA A 98 -2.47 -0.42 3.81
CA ALA A 98 -2.73 -1.21 5.00
C ALA A 98 -2.76 -2.73 4.69
N GLN A 99 -3.53 -3.13 3.66
CA GLN A 99 -3.61 -4.53 3.25
C GLN A 99 -2.27 -5.07 2.71
N VAL A 100 -1.60 -4.29 1.85
CA VAL A 100 -0.30 -4.66 1.30
C VAL A 100 0.76 -4.71 2.41
N GLY A 101 0.67 -3.83 3.41
CA GLY A 101 1.53 -3.83 4.60
C GLY A 101 1.42 -5.13 5.40
N LEU A 102 0.19 -5.57 5.69
CA LEU A 102 -0.08 -6.86 6.33
C LEU A 102 0.52 -8.01 5.52
N PHE A 103 0.22 -8.07 4.22
CA PHE A 103 0.68 -9.13 3.35
C PHE A 103 2.21 -9.18 3.23
N THR A 104 2.85 -8.02 3.04
CA THR A 104 4.31 -7.93 3.00
C THR A 104 4.94 -8.40 4.30
N ARG A 105 4.29 -8.11 5.42
CA ARG A 105 4.78 -8.55 6.73
C ARG A 105 4.64 -10.05 6.92
N LEU A 106 3.60 -10.68 6.36
CA LEU A 106 3.51 -12.16 6.28
C LEU A 106 4.69 -12.72 5.50
N LEU A 107 4.97 -12.19 4.31
CA LEU A 107 6.11 -12.61 3.49
C LEU A 107 7.44 -12.48 4.24
N HIS A 108 7.69 -11.33 4.85
CA HIS A 108 8.92 -11.03 5.58
C HIS A 108 9.15 -11.98 6.78
N ARG A 109 8.09 -12.48 7.40
CA ARG A 109 8.17 -13.42 8.54
C ARG A 109 8.20 -14.89 8.11
N GLY A 110 8.13 -15.17 6.81
CA GLY A 110 8.00 -16.54 6.32
C GLY A 110 6.72 -17.22 6.83
N TYR A 111 5.61 -16.46 6.92
CA TYR A 111 4.32 -16.90 7.44
C TYR A 111 4.31 -17.45 8.87
N ALA A 112 5.33 -17.24 9.67
CA ALA A 112 5.32 -17.60 11.10
C ALA A 112 4.23 -16.80 11.82
N GLY A 113 3.00 -17.10 11.51
CA GLY A 113 1.77 -16.62 12.10
C GLY A 113 1.17 -17.68 13.00
N GLY A 114 0.08 -17.35 13.64
CA GLY A 114 -0.61 -18.20 14.58
C GLY A 114 -1.14 -19.51 13.98
N GLN A 115 -2.07 -20.07 14.65
CA GLN A 115 -2.62 -21.41 14.49
C GLN A 115 -2.85 -21.82 13.03
N LYS A 116 -2.49 -23.05 12.68
CA LYS A 116 -3.05 -23.77 11.52
C LYS A 116 -4.56 -23.84 11.69
N GLY A 117 -5.25 -22.81 11.26
CA GLY A 117 -6.70 -22.68 11.32
C GLY A 117 -7.30 -22.78 9.93
N ARG A 118 -8.51 -23.27 9.88
CA ARG A 118 -9.32 -23.22 8.66
C ARG A 118 -9.63 -21.75 8.40
N VAL A 119 -9.32 -21.24 7.20
CA VAL A 119 -9.74 -19.92 6.77
C VAL A 119 -11.26 -19.81 6.96
N GLY A 120 -11.70 -18.76 7.64
CA GLY A 120 -13.11 -18.50 7.90
C GLY A 120 -13.90 -18.18 6.62
N ARG A 121 -14.98 -17.42 6.73
CA ARG A 121 -15.79 -17.04 5.58
C ARG A 121 -14.97 -16.21 4.59
N LEU A 122 -15.07 -16.55 3.30
CA LEU A 122 -14.58 -15.68 2.23
C LEU A 122 -15.36 -14.35 2.25
N LYS A 123 -14.65 -13.24 2.04
CA LYS A 123 -15.30 -11.94 1.86
C LYS A 123 -16.10 -11.93 0.56
N GLN A 124 -17.23 -11.24 0.55
CA GLN A 124 -17.87 -10.86 -0.71
C GLN A 124 -16.97 -9.85 -1.40
N VAL A 125 -16.47 -10.19 -2.59
CA VAL A 125 -15.70 -9.24 -3.42
C VAL A 125 -16.69 -8.18 -3.88
N ALA A 126 -16.51 -6.94 -3.43
CA ALA A 126 -17.27 -5.80 -3.96
C ALA A 126 -17.01 -5.71 -5.47
N ALA A 127 -18.04 -5.37 -6.25
CA ALA A 127 -17.88 -5.30 -7.67
C ALA A 127 -16.79 -4.29 -8.05
N LEU A 128 -15.66 -4.77 -8.58
CA LEU A 128 -14.53 -3.95 -9.04
C LEU A 128 -14.96 -2.85 -10.04
N ALA A 129 -16.14 -2.99 -10.61
CA ALA A 129 -16.75 -2.05 -11.56
C ALA A 129 -17.06 -0.65 -10.96
N GLN A 130 -17.22 -0.54 -9.63
CA GLN A 130 -17.52 0.73 -8.95
C GLN A 130 -16.26 1.46 -8.48
N MET A 131 -15.07 0.86 -8.63
CA MET A 131 -13.82 1.49 -8.21
C MET A 131 -13.34 2.52 -9.20
N VAL A 132 -12.71 3.58 -8.66
CA VAL A 132 -11.96 4.55 -9.45
C VAL A 132 -10.96 3.80 -10.33
N ARG A 133 -11.08 3.96 -11.65
CA ARG A 133 -10.08 3.41 -12.59
C ARG A 133 -8.78 4.16 -12.43
N VAL A 134 -7.83 3.56 -11.72
CA VAL A 134 -6.51 4.14 -11.51
C VAL A 134 -5.57 3.60 -12.57
N HIS A 135 -5.09 4.49 -13.43
CA HIS A 135 -3.96 4.22 -14.30
C HIS A 135 -2.66 4.47 -13.50
N ILE A 136 -1.74 3.51 -13.53
CA ILE A 136 -0.42 3.64 -12.91
C ILE A 136 0.62 3.58 -14.03
N PRO A 137 1.08 4.74 -14.54
CA PRO A 137 2.07 4.80 -15.63
C PRO A 137 3.37 4.09 -15.26
N ASN A 138 4.11 3.62 -16.27
CA ASN A 138 5.46 3.13 -16.05
C ASN A 138 6.40 4.30 -15.70
N GLU A 139 7.40 4.06 -14.85
CA GLU A 139 8.39 5.08 -14.50
C GLU A 139 9.14 5.64 -15.73
N ARG A 140 9.34 4.80 -16.74
CA ARG A 140 10.02 5.14 -17.98
C ARG A 140 9.23 6.08 -18.89
N GLU A 141 7.92 6.19 -18.67
CA GLU A 141 7.01 7.06 -19.43
C GLU A 141 6.95 8.47 -18.85
N ALA A 142 7.65 8.72 -17.73
CA ALA A 142 7.64 9.99 -17.04
C ALA A 142 8.36 11.08 -17.85
N GLY A 143 7.66 12.20 -18.10
CA GLY A 143 8.32 13.40 -18.61
C GLY A 143 9.33 13.98 -17.60
N LEU A 144 10.24 14.84 -18.05
CA LEU A 144 11.38 15.34 -17.26
C LEU A 144 11.00 15.85 -15.87
N ARG A 145 9.94 16.65 -15.74
CA ARG A 145 9.48 17.19 -14.46
C ARG A 145 9.09 16.07 -13.47
N VAL A 146 8.32 15.09 -13.92
CA VAL A 146 7.91 13.95 -13.11
C VAL A 146 9.10 13.06 -12.80
N TRP A 147 10.00 12.86 -13.74
CA TRP A 147 11.23 12.08 -13.56
C TRP A 147 12.12 12.65 -12.44
N LEU A 148 12.27 13.98 -12.37
CA LEU A 148 13.02 14.64 -11.28
C LEU A 148 12.38 14.36 -9.90
N ILE A 149 11.04 14.44 -9.81
CA ILE A 149 10.31 14.10 -8.58
C ILE A 149 10.53 12.62 -8.23
N TYR A 150 10.42 11.71 -9.18
CA TYR A 150 10.66 10.28 -9.00
C TYR A 150 12.07 9.97 -8.50
N SER A 151 13.06 10.67 -9.03
CA SER A 151 14.46 10.54 -8.60
C SER A 151 14.64 10.96 -7.14
N ASP A 152 14.01 12.06 -6.73
CA ASP A 152 14.03 12.52 -5.34
C ASP A 152 13.25 11.57 -4.40
N ILE A 153 12.10 11.03 -4.84
CA ILE A 153 11.35 10.02 -4.10
C ILE A 153 12.23 8.79 -3.84
N LYS A 154 12.84 8.23 -4.87
CA LYS A 154 13.69 7.03 -4.73
C LYS A 154 14.88 7.28 -3.82
N ARG A 155 15.54 8.43 -3.95
CA ARG A 155 16.67 8.81 -3.08
C ARG A 155 16.24 8.96 -1.63
N THR A 156 15.11 9.63 -1.36
CA THR A 156 14.62 9.92 0.00
C THR A 156 14.12 8.64 0.70
N THR A 157 13.46 7.76 -0.03
CA THR A 157 12.87 6.54 0.52
C THR A 157 13.78 5.32 0.43
N ALA A 158 14.93 5.43 -0.22
CA ALA A 158 15.81 4.31 -0.59
C ALA A 158 15.06 3.17 -1.32
N ALA A 159 13.99 3.49 -2.04
CA ALA A 159 13.20 2.52 -2.76
C ALA A 159 13.81 2.20 -4.12
N LYS A 160 13.84 0.92 -4.51
CA LYS A 160 14.27 0.47 -5.85
C LYS A 160 13.35 0.97 -6.97
N SER A 161 12.07 1.19 -6.65
CA SER A 161 11.06 1.69 -7.59
C SER A 161 10.19 2.76 -6.93
N VAL A 162 9.63 3.66 -7.74
CA VAL A 162 8.70 4.70 -7.25
C VAL A 162 7.43 4.03 -6.74
N PRO A 163 6.98 4.32 -5.50
CA PRO A 163 5.72 3.77 -4.98
C PRO A 163 4.54 4.08 -5.90
N SER A 164 3.66 3.11 -6.06
CA SER A 164 2.54 3.17 -7.00
C SER A 164 1.62 4.38 -6.79
N LEU A 165 1.48 4.86 -5.55
CA LEU A 165 0.72 6.07 -5.23
C LEU A 165 1.22 7.28 -6.01
N TYR A 166 2.52 7.55 -5.96
CA TYR A 166 3.11 8.69 -6.66
C TYR A 166 3.05 8.52 -8.19
N ARG A 167 3.15 7.28 -8.67
CA ARG A 167 2.96 7.00 -10.10
C ARG A 167 1.52 7.22 -10.56
N ALA A 168 0.55 6.85 -9.73
CA ALA A 168 -0.86 7.11 -10.00
C ALA A 168 -1.20 8.62 -10.06
N LEU A 169 -0.41 9.45 -9.38
CA LEU A 169 -0.55 10.91 -9.37
C LEU A 169 0.28 11.62 -10.45
N SER A 170 1.08 10.90 -11.23
CA SER A 170 1.92 11.50 -12.27
C SER A 170 1.17 12.22 -13.40
N PRO A 171 -0.11 11.89 -13.72
CA PRO A 171 -0.90 12.70 -14.64
C PRO A 171 -1.15 14.14 -14.13
N PHE A 172 -0.89 14.42 -12.86
CA PHE A 172 -1.06 15.70 -12.20
C PHE A 172 0.29 16.24 -11.66
N PRO A 173 1.25 16.66 -12.53
CA PRO A 173 2.64 16.90 -12.12
C PRO A 173 2.81 18.02 -11.08
N SER A 174 2.01 19.09 -11.13
CA SER A 174 2.05 20.19 -10.15
C SER A 174 1.57 19.71 -8.78
N TYR A 175 0.48 18.98 -8.76
CA TYR A 175 -0.04 18.36 -7.55
C TYR A 175 0.94 17.33 -6.96
N LEU A 176 1.50 16.45 -7.79
CA LEU A 176 2.50 15.46 -7.36
C LEU A 176 3.71 16.16 -6.70
N ALA A 177 4.17 17.28 -7.24
CA ALA A 177 5.28 18.04 -6.67
C ALA A 177 4.94 18.57 -5.28
N SER A 178 3.78 19.20 -5.10
CA SER A 178 3.31 19.72 -3.81
C SER A 178 3.15 18.61 -2.78
N ALA A 179 2.44 17.53 -3.16
CA ALA A 179 2.21 16.38 -2.31
C ALA A 179 3.51 15.67 -1.90
N TRP A 180 4.50 15.64 -2.80
CA TRP A 180 5.82 15.11 -2.48
C TRP A 180 6.57 15.95 -1.45
N ILE A 181 6.49 17.28 -1.55
CA ILE A 181 7.10 18.18 -0.57
C ILE A 181 6.55 17.89 0.83
N ASP A 182 5.23 17.77 0.98
CA ASP A 182 4.60 17.47 2.26
C ASP A 182 4.97 16.06 2.75
N SER A 183 4.94 15.06 1.86
CA SER A 183 5.38 13.71 2.18
C SER A 183 6.82 13.68 2.72
N LYS A 184 7.73 14.40 2.06
CA LYS A 184 9.15 14.46 2.41
C LYS A 184 9.38 15.06 3.79
N LYS A 185 8.63 16.11 4.15
CA LYS A 185 8.66 16.74 5.49
C LYS A 185 8.26 15.72 6.55
N LEU A 186 7.15 15.00 6.35
CA LEU A 186 6.67 13.98 7.29
C LEU A 186 7.64 12.82 7.43
N LEU A 187 8.19 12.30 6.33
CA LEU A 187 9.17 11.21 6.35
C LEU A 187 10.47 11.60 7.06
N ALA A 188 10.84 12.88 7.10
CA ALA A 188 11.99 13.40 7.83
C ALA A 188 11.70 13.62 9.34
N ASP A 189 10.44 13.72 9.75
CA ASP A 189 10.02 13.96 11.13
C ASP A 189 10.29 12.73 12.01
N SER A 190 10.98 12.90 13.12
CA SER A 190 11.33 11.80 14.04
C SER A 190 10.11 11.24 14.77
N SER A 191 9.15 12.08 15.14
CA SER A 191 7.93 11.67 15.80
C SER A 191 7.03 10.85 14.85
N PHE A 192 6.97 11.24 13.57
CA PHE A 192 6.30 10.48 12.52
C PHE A 192 6.94 9.09 12.33
N ARG A 193 8.28 9.00 12.29
CA ARG A 193 8.98 7.73 12.18
C ARG A 193 8.72 6.82 13.39
N SER A 194 8.74 7.37 14.61
CA SER A 194 8.42 6.61 15.83
C SER A 194 6.98 6.08 15.81
N ALA A 195 6.03 6.87 15.31
CA ALA A 195 4.65 6.41 15.14
C ALA A 195 4.53 5.31 14.06
N ALA A 196 5.30 5.40 12.98
CA ALA A 196 5.35 4.35 11.96
C ALA A 196 5.94 3.04 12.51
N GLU A 197 6.91 3.11 13.42
CA GLU A 197 7.42 1.92 14.13
C GLU A 197 6.35 1.29 15.03
N GLU A 198 5.52 2.10 15.70
CA GLU A 198 4.38 1.57 16.45
C GLU A 198 3.38 0.87 15.52
N ILE A 199 3.06 1.45 14.37
CA ILE A 199 2.23 0.80 13.33
C ILE A 199 2.84 -0.55 12.95
N ASN A 200 4.15 -0.64 12.78
CA ASN A 200 4.84 -1.90 12.48
C ASN A 200 4.67 -2.94 13.60
N ARG A 201 4.74 -2.53 14.87
CA ARG A 201 4.48 -3.43 16.01
C ARG A 201 3.03 -3.92 16.02
N ARG A 202 2.05 -3.01 15.80
CA ARG A 202 0.64 -3.36 15.72
C ARG A 202 0.33 -4.28 14.54
N THR A 203 0.97 -4.06 13.39
CA THR A 203 0.87 -4.97 12.25
C THR A 203 1.24 -6.39 12.63
N ARG A 204 2.34 -6.58 13.38
CA ARG A 204 2.76 -7.91 13.85
C ARG A 204 1.72 -8.57 14.76
N ALA A 205 1.08 -7.79 15.64
CA ALA A 205 0.05 -8.31 16.54
C ALA A 205 -1.21 -8.74 15.75
N LEU A 206 -1.61 -7.98 14.74
CA LEU A 206 -2.75 -8.35 13.88
C LEU A 206 -2.50 -9.65 13.10
N LEU A 207 -1.26 -9.92 12.70
CA LEU A 207 -0.91 -11.13 11.97
C LEU A 207 -1.02 -12.41 12.81
N SER A 208 -0.87 -12.34 14.12
CA SER A 208 -0.98 -13.51 15.00
C SER A 208 -2.37 -14.15 15.01
N GLY A 209 -3.39 -13.39 14.62
CA GLY A 209 -4.78 -13.87 14.48
C GLY A 209 -5.11 -14.46 13.11
N LEU A 210 -4.19 -14.42 12.14
CA LEU A 210 -4.44 -14.94 10.80
C LEU A 210 -4.11 -16.44 10.70
N PRO A 211 -4.93 -17.24 10.02
CA PRO A 211 -4.75 -18.69 9.88
C PRO A 211 -3.72 -19.00 8.78
N VAL A 212 -2.45 -18.70 9.02
CA VAL A 212 -1.34 -18.94 8.09
C VAL A 212 -0.40 -20.02 8.62
N GLY A 213 -0.01 -20.95 7.75
CA GLY A 213 0.97 -21.97 8.04
C GLY A 213 2.42 -21.49 8.01
N ASP A 214 3.36 -22.39 8.27
CA ASP A 214 4.79 -22.16 8.05
C ASP A 214 5.14 -22.36 6.58
N HIS A 215 5.78 -21.38 5.98
CA HIS A 215 6.11 -21.36 4.54
C HIS A 215 7.56 -21.81 4.25
N ARG A 216 8.38 -21.93 5.26
CA ARG A 216 9.83 -22.17 5.09
C ARG A 216 10.14 -23.44 4.28
N ALA A 217 9.33 -24.48 4.43
CA ALA A 217 9.53 -25.74 3.70
C ALA A 217 9.40 -25.57 2.17
N MET A 218 8.53 -24.69 1.71
CA MET A 218 8.26 -24.47 0.28
C MET A 218 9.34 -23.62 -0.40
N LEU A 219 10.09 -22.83 0.38
CA LEU A 219 11.17 -21.99 -0.12
C LEU A 219 12.43 -22.78 -0.45
N ALA A 220 12.57 -24.01 0.06
CA ALA A 220 13.69 -24.90 -0.21
C ALA A 220 13.81 -25.30 -1.70
N ASP A 221 12.69 -25.24 -2.44
CA ASP A 221 12.66 -25.59 -3.87
C ASP A 221 13.00 -24.42 -4.80
N ILE A 222 13.25 -23.21 -4.25
CA ILE A 222 13.55 -22.02 -5.05
C ILE A 222 15.06 -21.84 -5.16
N HIS A 223 15.52 -21.59 -6.38
CA HIS A 223 16.95 -21.39 -6.63
C HIS A 223 17.52 -20.23 -5.80
N PRO A 224 18.68 -20.36 -5.13
CA PRO A 224 19.23 -19.39 -4.18
C PRO A 224 19.34 -17.96 -4.71
N THR A 225 19.73 -17.77 -5.98
CA THR A 225 19.85 -16.43 -6.59
C THR A 225 18.51 -15.69 -6.70
N GLY A 226 17.46 -16.38 -7.13
CA GLY A 226 16.12 -15.78 -7.18
C GLY A 226 15.56 -15.48 -5.79
N TRP A 227 15.94 -16.28 -4.81
CA TRP A 227 15.56 -16.07 -3.42
C TRP A 227 16.12 -14.76 -2.86
N HIS A 228 17.41 -14.50 -3.07
CA HIS A 228 18.05 -13.28 -2.56
C HIS A 228 17.40 -11.99 -3.09
N GLU A 229 17.07 -11.92 -4.38
CA GLU A 229 16.36 -10.77 -4.96
C GLU A 229 14.98 -10.53 -4.32
N ILE A 230 14.27 -11.62 -4.04
CA ILE A 230 12.95 -11.55 -3.41
C ILE A 230 13.07 -11.09 -1.96
N GLU A 231 14.00 -11.66 -1.21
CA GLU A 231 14.26 -11.32 0.18
C GLU A 231 14.58 -9.83 0.32
N GLU A 232 15.50 -9.29 -0.48
CA GLU A 232 15.80 -7.86 -0.52
C GLU A 232 14.56 -7.01 -0.88
N THR A 233 13.74 -7.48 -1.81
CA THR A 233 12.52 -6.78 -2.21
C THR A 233 11.53 -6.75 -1.05
N VAL A 234 11.25 -7.89 -0.44
CA VAL A 234 10.33 -8.01 0.70
C VAL A 234 10.81 -7.16 1.87
N ASP A 235 12.12 -7.20 2.18
CA ASP A 235 12.74 -6.40 3.24
C ASP A 235 12.59 -4.90 2.98
N SER A 236 12.84 -4.46 1.75
CA SER A 236 12.67 -3.06 1.36
C SER A 236 11.22 -2.60 1.58
N PHE A 237 10.24 -3.38 1.15
CA PHE A 237 8.83 -3.08 1.36
C PHE A 237 8.45 -3.13 2.86
N ALA A 238 8.93 -4.11 3.61
CA ALA A 238 8.65 -4.26 5.03
C ALA A 238 9.15 -3.07 5.86
N ARG A 239 10.23 -2.41 5.43
CA ARG A 239 10.74 -1.16 6.05
C ARG A 239 9.91 0.05 5.68
N LEU A 240 9.49 0.17 4.44
CA LEU A 240 8.80 1.37 3.93
C LEU A 240 7.31 1.40 4.26
N LEU A 241 6.63 0.26 4.18
CA LEU A 241 5.18 0.21 4.26
C LEU A 241 4.59 0.79 5.56
N PRO A 242 5.17 0.60 6.76
CA PRO A 242 4.63 1.24 7.96
C PRO A 242 4.57 2.76 7.87
N GLN A 243 5.59 3.39 7.26
CA GLN A 243 5.60 4.83 7.01
C GLN A 243 4.54 5.22 5.98
N PHE A 244 4.37 4.42 4.92
CA PHE A 244 3.36 4.69 3.90
C PHE A 244 1.94 4.47 4.39
N VAL A 245 1.70 3.51 5.28
CA VAL A 245 0.38 3.32 5.93
C VAL A 245 0.01 4.56 6.74
N LEU A 246 0.94 5.11 7.52
CA LEU A 246 0.71 6.35 8.25
C LEU A 246 0.57 7.55 7.32
N LEU A 247 1.46 7.69 6.33
CA LEU A 247 1.49 8.80 5.38
C LEU A 247 0.17 8.91 4.60
N THR A 248 -0.32 7.79 4.07
CA THR A 248 -1.58 7.78 3.32
C THR A 248 -2.78 8.08 4.20
N SER A 249 -2.75 7.71 5.48
CA SER A 249 -3.78 8.07 6.45
C SER A 249 -3.78 9.57 6.78
N VAL A 250 -2.62 10.19 6.92
CA VAL A 250 -2.50 11.66 7.07
C VAL A 250 -3.01 12.36 5.82
N TRP A 251 -2.65 11.85 4.65
CA TRP A 251 -3.02 12.43 3.37
C TRP A 251 -4.53 12.33 3.10
N GLU A 252 -5.13 11.15 3.35
CA GLU A 252 -6.58 10.93 3.19
C GLU A 252 -7.41 11.92 4.02
N ARG A 253 -6.97 12.27 5.21
CA ARG A 253 -7.62 13.27 6.07
C ARG A 253 -7.69 14.67 5.45
N SER A 254 -6.80 14.99 4.54
CA SER A 254 -6.80 16.26 3.81
C SER A 254 -7.85 16.29 2.67
N PHE A 255 -8.54 15.15 2.44
CA PHE A 255 -9.67 15.02 1.52
C PHE A 255 -10.92 14.52 2.26
N PRO A 256 -11.54 15.33 3.13
CA PRO A 256 -12.64 14.88 4.01
C PRO A 256 -13.86 14.32 3.27
N THR A 257 -13.98 14.62 1.98
CA THR A 257 -15.09 14.16 1.11
C THR A 257 -14.80 12.83 0.43
N ALA A 258 -13.56 12.40 0.32
CA ALA A 258 -13.18 11.19 -0.41
C ALA A 258 -13.61 9.88 0.30
N GLY A 259 -13.58 9.89 1.63
CA GLY A 259 -14.01 8.73 2.43
C GLY A 259 -15.52 8.45 2.38
N ARG A 260 -16.35 9.44 2.09
CA ARG A 260 -17.81 9.28 1.98
C ARG A 260 -18.27 8.77 0.62
N LEU A 261 -17.47 8.92 -0.43
CA LEU A 261 -17.85 8.47 -1.79
C LEU A 261 -17.62 6.96 -2.01
N ILE A 262 -16.89 6.29 -1.13
CA ILE A 262 -16.58 4.86 -1.23
C ILE A 262 -17.47 4.03 -0.27
N GLY A 263 -18.13 4.65 0.70
CA GLY A 263 -18.91 3.98 1.74
C GLY A 263 -20.43 4.15 1.65
N ALA A 264 -20.93 4.85 0.63
CA ALA A 264 -22.36 5.10 0.44
C ALA A 264 -22.81 4.58 -0.93
N ALA A 265 -22.73 3.27 -1.12
CA ALA A 265 -23.42 2.51 -2.16
C ALA A 265 -23.74 1.11 -1.63
#